data_e08227e214d465cea0f6418484dec059
#
_entry.id   e08227e214d465cea0f6418484dec059
#
_cell.length_a   1.000
_cell.length_b   1.000
_cell.length_c   1.000
_cell.angle_alpha   90.00
_cell.angle_beta   90.00
_cell.angle_gamma   90.00
#
_symmetry.space_group_name_H-M   'P 1'
#
loop_
_entity.id
_entity.type
_entity.pdbx_description
1 polymer ?
#
loop_
_entity_poly.entity_id
_entity_poly.type
_entity_poly.pdbx_seq_one_letter_code
_entity_poly.pdbx_strand_id
1 'polypeptide(L)'
;LQLCICIFFLMSTFIMFRQISFMKHKNLGFQKEGLIQMEMTFNDREGISREISSLAVLKGFTQAGIFTITHEPYTQNEVEWEGKPLDFNPNFQVLQVGSNFSEVFNIPMLKGRFINDGDLADNGDWRASWTKAVINEEAARIMGIDNPIGKKISIWNYTIMQDGSR
;
A
#
# COMPACT_ATOMS: atom_id res chain seq x y z
N LEU A 1 34.31 32.36 -20.24
CA LEU A 1 34.10 31.48 -19.08
C LEU A 1 32.80 31.80 -18.36
N GLN A 2 32.56 33.08 -17.97
CA GLN A 2 31.35 33.49 -17.24
C GLN A 2 30.05 33.15 -17.97
N LEU A 3 29.99 33.38 -19.29
CA LEU A 3 28.83 33.07 -20.11
C LEU A 3 28.49 31.53 -20.09
N CYS A 4 29.52 30.68 -20.20
CA CYS A 4 29.36 29.25 -20.16
C CYS A 4 28.79 28.79 -18.81
N ILE A 5 29.22 29.36 -17.71
CA ILE A 5 28.73 29.07 -16.37
C ILE A 5 27.25 29.48 -16.24
N CYS A 6 26.88 30.66 -16.73
CA CYS A 6 25.51 31.15 -16.73
C CYS A 6 24.58 30.20 -17.53
N ILE A 7 25.00 29.79 -18.74
CA ILE A 7 24.22 28.87 -19.58
C ILE A 7 24.06 27.52 -18.88
N PHE A 8 25.13 27.01 -18.26
CA PHE A 8 25.07 25.74 -17.50
C PHE A 8 24.03 25.79 -16.38
N PHE A 9 24.02 26.85 -15.57
CA PHE A 9 23.05 26.99 -14.50
C PHE A 9 21.62 27.16 -15.01
N LEU A 10 21.42 27.91 -16.08
CA LEU A 10 20.08 28.04 -16.70
C LEU A 10 19.56 26.72 -17.22
N MET A 11 20.39 25.93 -17.89
CA MET A 11 20.00 24.61 -18.37
C MET A 11 19.69 23.64 -17.21
N SER A 12 20.53 23.64 -16.18
CA SER A 12 20.33 22.80 -15.01
C SER A 12 19.02 23.13 -14.29
N THR A 13 18.74 24.42 -14.11
CA THR A 13 17.49 24.89 -13.52
C THR A 13 16.28 24.50 -14.36
N PHE A 14 16.35 24.63 -15.68
CA PHE A 14 15.27 24.24 -16.58
C PHE A 14 15.00 22.73 -16.52
N ILE A 15 16.04 21.89 -16.51
CA ILE A 15 15.91 20.44 -16.39
C ILE A 15 15.25 20.07 -15.05
N MET A 16 15.73 20.68 -13.96
CA MET A 16 15.16 20.44 -12.63
C MET A 16 13.66 20.81 -12.57
N PHE A 17 13.30 21.94 -13.16
CA PHE A 17 11.89 22.37 -13.22
C PHE A 17 11.03 21.39 -13.99
N ARG A 18 11.54 20.87 -15.11
CA ARG A 18 10.86 19.84 -15.91
C ARG A 18 10.69 18.54 -15.14
N GLN A 19 11.70 18.11 -14.37
CA GLN A 19 11.61 16.90 -13.53
C GLN A 19 10.59 17.06 -12.42
N ILE A 20 10.57 18.19 -11.72
CA ILE A 20 9.57 18.46 -10.67
C ILE A 20 8.16 18.49 -11.26
N SER A 21 7.99 19.15 -12.40
CA SER A 21 6.71 19.19 -13.09
C SER A 21 6.24 17.79 -13.49
N PHE A 22 7.12 16.97 -14.04
CA PHE A 22 6.81 15.56 -14.37
C PHE A 22 6.38 14.77 -13.14
N MET A 23 7.11 14.86 -12.02
CA MET A 23 6.75 14.15 -10.79
C MET A 23 5.38 14.57 -10.25
N LYS A 24 5.07 15.87 -10.29
CA LYS A 24 3.78 16.39 -9.84
C LYS A 24 2.58 15.89 -10.65
N HIS A 25 2.77 15.72 -11.96
CA HIS A 25 1.69 15.36 -12.89
C HIS A 25 1.70 13.87 -13.26
N LYS A 26 2.66 13.09 -12.74
CA LYS A 26 2.70 11.66 -12.98
C LYS A 26 1.45 10.99 -12.41
N ASN A 27 0.76 10.22 -13.23
CA ASN A 27 -0.32 9.37 -12.76
C ASN A 27 0.25 8.28 -11.85
N LEU A 28 -0.15 8.30 -10.60
CA LEU A 28 0.30 7.34 -9.57
C LEU A 28 -0.59 6.10 -9.50
N GLY A 29 -1.65 6.02 -10.32
CA GLY A 29 -2.61 4.92 -10.28
C GLY A 29 -3.69 5.09 -9.20
N PHE A 30 -3.68 6.19 -8.46
CA PHE A 30 -4.69 6.53 -7.46
C PHE A 30 -4.95 8.04 -7.42
N GLN A 31 -6.09 8.43 -6.88
CA GLN A 31 -6.45 9.83 -6.72
C GLN A 31 -5.80 10.38 -5.46
N LYS A 32 -4.95 11.40 -5.61
CA LYS A 32 -4.26 12.07 -4.48
C LYS A 32 -4.94 13.37 -4.02
N GLU A 33 -5.75 13.97 -4.89
CA GLU A 33 -6.42 15.24 -4.62
C GLU A 33 -7.56 15.04 -3.61
N GLY A 34 -7.58 15.90 -2.59
CA GLY A 34 -8.60 15.88 -1.55
C GLY A 34 -8.38 14.82 -0.46
N LEU A 35 -7.24 14.14 -0.45
CA LEU A 35 -6.88 13.21 0.61
C LEU A 35 -6.14 13.95 1.73
N ILE A 36 -6.52 13.64 2.96
CA ILE A 36 -5.82 14.08 4.18
C ILE A 36 -5.33 12.82 4.90
N GLN A 37 -4.04 12.78 5.19
CA GLN A 37 -3.45 11.72 6.00
C GLN A 37 -3.23 12.23 7.42
N MET A 38 -3.62 11.44 8.40
CA MET A 38 -3.40 11.70 9.81
C MET A 38 -2.79 10.45 10.45
N GLU A 39 -1.70 10.62 11.18
CA GLU A 39 -1.14 9.55 12.00
C GLU A 39 -1.92 9.44 13.31
N MET A 40 -2.27 8.21 13.67
CA MET A 40 -3.00 7.92 14.89
C MET A 40 -2.28 6.88 15.73
N THR A 41 -2.26 7.10 17.03
CA THR A 41 -1.79 6.10 17.98
C THR A 41 -2.82 4.98 18.13
N PHE A 42 -2.36 3.77 18.41
CA PHE A 42 -3.23 2.58 18.50
C PHE A 42 -4.41 2.76 19.46
N ASN A 43 -4.18 3.47 20.56
CA ASN A 43 -5.20 3.68 21.62
C ASN A 43 -6.32 4.65 21.22
N ASP A 44 -6.10 5.52 20.23
CA ASP A 44 -7.06 6.58 19.87
C ASP A 44 -7.93 6.19 18.66
N ARG A 45 -7.68 5.04 18.06
CA ARG A 45 -8.30 4.60 16.81
C ARG A 45 -9.82 4.63 16.82
N GLU A 46 -10.43 4.01 17.82
CA GLU A 46 -11.88 3.84 17.84
C GLU A 46 -12.62 5.15 18.12
N GLY A 47 -12.07 6.00 18.99
CA GLY A 47 -12.63 7.29 19.29
C GLY A 47 -12.62 8.22 18.07
N ILE A 48 -11.45 8.38 17.48
CA ILE A 48 -11.24 9.23 16.32
C ILE A 48 -12.02 8.72 15.10
N SER A 49 -12.05 7.41 14.86
CA SER A 49 -12.83 6.84 13.74
C SER A 49 -14.32 7.15 13.85
N ARG A 50 -14.90 7.12 15.05
CA ARG A 50 -16.30 7.48 15.28
C ARG A 50 -16.56 8.97 15.01
N GLU A 51 -15.70 9.83 15.50
CA GLU A 51 -15.83 11.27 15.27
C GLU A 51 -15.68 11.64 13.80
N ILE A 52 -14.67 11.10 13.13
CA ILE A 52 -14.43 11.32 11.71
C ILE A 52 -15.62 10.83 10.88
N SER A 53 -16.17 9.65 11.17
CA SER A 53 -17.34 9.11 10.46
C SER A 53 -18.58 10.01 10.56
N SER A 54 -18.68 10.82 11.59
CA SER A 54 -19.81 11.74 11.79
C SER A 54 -19.70 13.04 11.00
N LEU A 55 -18.54 13.32 10.39
CA LEU A 55 -18.30 14.56 9.66
C LEU A 55 -18.94 14.50 8.26
N ALA A 56 -19.99 15.27 8.05
CA ALA A 56 -20.72 15.32 6.78
C ALA A 56 -19.88 15.80 5.57
N VAL A 57 -18.74 16.44 5.82
CA VAL A 57 -17.82 16.92 4.78
C VAL A 57 -16.99 15.79 4.17
N LEU A 58 -16.81 14.69 4.89
CA LEU A 58 -15.99 13.57 4.43
C LEU A 58 -16.80 12.66 3.51
N LYS A 59 -16.25 12.40 2.34
CA LYS A 59 -16.80 11.41 1.39
C LYS A 59 -16.50 9.97 1.80
N GLY A 60 -15.46 9.78 2.60
CA GLY A 60 -15.04 8.48 3.12
C GLY A 60 -13.73 8.59 3.88
N PHE A 61 -13.43 7.59 4.69
CA PHE A 61 -12.12 7.44 5.32
C PHE A 61 -11.73 5.96 5.31
N THR A 62 -10.44 5.71 5.36
CA THR A 62 -9.90 4.35 5.46
C THR A 62 -8.72 4.35 6.41
N GLN A 63 -8.48 3.20 7.00
CA GLN A 63 -7.28 2.96 7.80
C GLN A 63 -6.27 2.21 6.94
N ALA A 64 -5.00 2.58 7.05
CA ALA A 64 -3.91 1.85 6.48
C ALA A 64 -2.82 1.68 7.53
N GLY A 65 -2.25 0.48 7.64
CA GLY A 65 -1.03 0.26 8.40
C GLY A 65 0.10 1.03 7.75
N ILE A 66 1.18 1.28 8.42
CA ILE A 66 2.35 2.10 8.01
C ILE A 66 2.36 2.55 6.54
N PHE A 67 1.36 3.35 6.16
CA PHE A 67 1.31 4.01 4.87
C PHE A 67 1.68 5.47 5.11
N THR A 68 2.97 5.70 5.32
CA THR A 68 3.45 7.06 5.41
C THR A 68 4.29 7.37 4.19
N ILE A 69 4.08 8.55 3.63
CA ILE A 69 4.95 9.11 2.60
C ILE A 69 6.40 9.20 3.12
N THR A 70 6.59 9.13 4.43
CA THR A 70 7.85 9.33 5.14
C THR A 70 8.52 8.04 5.64
N HIS A 71 7.81 6.91 5.65
CA HIS A 71 8.37 5.64 6.07
C HIS A 71 8.44 4.68 4.89
N GLU A 72 9.52 3.93 4.80
CA GLU A 72 9.64 2.88 3.82
C GLU A 72 8.54 1.82 4.05
N PRO A 73 7.84 1.41 2.99
CA PRO A 73 6.84 0.37 3.12
C PRO A 73 7.49 -0.92 3.62
N TYR A 74 6.78 -1.64 4.45
CA TYR A 74 7.24 -2.91 4.98
C TYR A 74 7.49 -3.89 3.84
N THR A 75 8.72 -4.36 3.75
CA THR A 75 9.17 -5.28 2.70
C THR A 75 9.17 -6.70 3.25
N GLN A 76 8.52 -7.62 2.55
CA GLN A 76 8.42 -9.03 2.90
C GLN A 76 9.05 -9.88 1.80
N ASN A 77 10.01 -10.71 2.17
CA ASN A 77 10.67 -11.66 1.27
C ASN A 77 10.19 -13.11 1.46
N GLU A 78 9.46 -13.37 2.54
CA GLU A 78 8.93 -14.70 2.87
C GLU A 78 7.46 -14.83 2.45
N VAL A 79 7.22 -14.61 1.15
CA VAL A 79 5.91 -14.82 0.55
C VAL A 79 5.91 -16.14 -0.19
N GLU A 80 4.98 -17.02 0.17
CA GLU A 80 4.84 -18.33 -0.44
C GLU A 80 3.56 -18.41 -1.28
N TRP A 81 3.65 -19.05 -2.45
CA TRP A 81 2.53 -19.31 -3.34
C TRP A 81 2.70 -20.62 -4.09
N GLU A 82 1.63 -21.13 -4.63
CA GLU A 82 1.64 -22.36 -5.43
C GLU A 82 2.50 -22.20 -6.70
N GLY A 83 3.49 -23.06 -6.88
CA GLY A 83 4.40 -23.01 -8.02
C GLY A 83 5.63 -22.12 -7.83
N LYS A 84 5.87 -21.57 -6.65
CA LYS A 84 7.07 -20.80 -6.35
C LYS A 84 8.33 -21.66 -6.50
N PRO A 85 9.35 -21.24 -7.26
CA PRO A 85 10.66 -21.92 -7.29
C PRO A 85 11.36 -21.83 -5.92
N LEU A 86 12.07 -22.89 -5.52
CA LEU A 86 12.71 -22.98 -4.19
C LEU A 86 13.70 -21.86 -3.88
N ASP A 87 14.44 -21.41 -4.90
CA ASP A 87 15.47 -20.37 -4.73
C ASP A 87 15.02 -18.97 -5.16
N PHE A 88 13.71 -18.78 -5.33
CA PHE A 88 13.16 -17.51 -5.80
C PHE A 88 12.47 -16.77 -4.66
N ASN A 89 13.15 -15.76 -4.09
CA ASN A 89 12.66 -14.98 -2.96
C ASN A 89 12.59 -13.48 -3.30
N PRO A 90 11.63 -13.06 -4.12
CA PRO A 90 11.43 -11.65 -4.44
C PRO A 90 10.91 -10.88 -3.22
N ASN A 91 11.27 -9.60 -3.14
CA ASN A 91 10.75 -8.72 -2.12
C ASN A 91 9.40 -8.15 -2.55
N PHE A 92 8.40 -8.29 -1.69
CA PHE A 92 7.08 -7.67 -1.86
C PHE A 92 6.87 -6.59 -0.81
N GLN A 93 6.27 -5.50 -1.22
CA GLN A 93 5.77 -4.49 -0.29
C GLN A 93 4.37 -4.90 0.15
N VAL A 94 4.17 -5.03 1.46
CA VAL A 94 2.90 -5.42 2.05
C VAL A 94 2.29 -4.23 2.78
N LEU A 95 1.04 -3.94 2.46
CA LEU A 95 0.27 -2.88 3.06
C LEU A 95 -0.99 -3.45 3.70
N GLN A 96 -1.19 -3.21 4.97
CA GLN A 96 -2.44 -3.52 5.65
C GLN A 96 -3.43 -2.38 5.41
N VAL A 97 -4.60 -2.69 4.89
CA VAL A 97 -5.59 -1.68 4.49
C VAL A 97 -6.98 -2.05 4.99
N GLY A 98 -7.79 -1.03 5.22
CA GLY A 98 -9.21 -1.19 5.50
C GLY A 98 -10.01 -1.59 4.26
N SER A 99 -11.23 -2.06 4.47
CA SER A 99 -12.15 -2.57 3.44
C SER A 99 -12.50 -1.54 2.35
N ASN A 100 -12.54 -0.28 2.69
CA ASN A 100 -12.89 0.82 1.78
C ASN A 100 -11.67 1.55 1.20
N PHE A 101 -10.47 0.99 1.32
CA PHE A 101 -9.23 1.63 0.84
C PHE A 101 -9.26 1.91 -0.66
N SER A 102 -9.73 0.96 -1.48
CA SER A 102 -9.81 1.15 -2.93
C SER A 102 -10.78 2.26 -3.35
N GLU A 103 -11.87 2.43 -2.60
CA GLU A 103 -12.86 3.49 -2.86
C GLU A 103 -12.31 4.87 -2.50
N VAL A 104 -11.70 4.99 -1.32
CA VAL A 104 -11.12 6.27 -0.86
C VAL A 104 -10.00 6.76 -1.76
N PHE A 105 -9.15 5.84 -2.24
CA PHE A 105 -8.04 6.16 -3.15
C PHE A 105 -8.41 6.08 -4.63
N ASN A 106 -9.66 5.70 -4.94
CA ASN A 106 -10.14 5.49 -6.31
C ASN A 106 -9.23 4.55 -7.11
N ILE A 107 -8.86 3.41 -6.51
CA ILE A 107 -8.00 2.40 -7.14
C ILE A 107 -8.87 1.42 -7.92
N PRO A 108 -8.73 1.35 -9.25
CA PRO A 108 -9.53 0.43 -10.05
C PRO A 108 -9.11 -1.02 -9.83
N MET A 109 -10.08 -1.92 -9.74
CA MET A 109 -9.84 -3.35 -9.75
C MET A 109 -9.86 -3.87 -11.18
N LEU A 110 -8.81 -4.59 -11.57
CA LEU A 110 -8.73 -5.20 -12.90
C LEU A 110 -9.49 -6.52 -12.98
N LYS A 111 -9.41 -7.32 -11.91
CA LYS A 111 -10.11 -8.60 -11.77
C LYS A 111 -10.55 -8.79 -10.33
N GLY A 112 -11.69 -9.46 -10.16
CA GLY A 112 -12.23 -9.74 -8.83
C GLY A 112 -12.83 -8.51 -8.14
N ARG A 113 -12.75 -8.47 -6.83
CA ARG A 113 -13.23 -7.39 -5.98
C ARG A 113 -12.21 -7.03 -4.91
N PHE A 114 -12.33 -5.86 -4.35
CA PHE A 114 -11.55 -5.48 -3.17
C PHE A 114 -12.07 -6.18 -1.91
N ILE A 115 -11.29 -6.10 -0.84
CA ILE A 115 -11.63 -6.64 0.48
C ILE A 115 -12.83 -5.87 1.04
N ASN A 116 -13.76 -6.57 1.67
CA ASN A 116 -14.87 -5.97 2.41
C ASN A 116 -14.84 -6.39 3.88
N ASP A 117 -15.68 -5.79 4.71
CA ASP A 117 -15.70 -6.05 6.15
C ASP A 117 -15.99 -7.52 6.48
N GLY A 118 -16.76 -8.21 5.66
CA GLY A 118 -17.03 -9.64 5.82
C GLY A 118 -15.85 -10.56 5.49
N ASP A 119 -14.80 -10.06 4.89
CA ASP A 119 -13.57 -10.81 4.63
C ASP A 119 -12.57 -10.72 5.79
N LEU A 120 -12.80 -9.81 6.73
CA LEU A 120 -11.99 -9.69 7.93
C LEU A 120 -12.32 -10.88 8.82
N ALA A 121 -11.31 -11.67 9.16
CA ALA A 121 -11.52 -12.86 9.97
C ALA A 121 -12.02 -12.50 11.37
N ASP A 122 -13.23 -12.95 11.66
CA ASP A 122 -13.97 -12.67 12.91
C ASP A 122 -13.56 -13.58 14.08
N ASN A 123 -12.45 -14.27 13.97
CA ASN A 123 -12.13 -15.37 14.90
C ASN A 123 -11.30 -14.94 16.11
N GLY A 124 -10.99 -13.64 16.25
CA GLY A 124 -10.18 -13.13 17.38
C GLY A 124 -8.75 -13.70 17.43
N ASP A 125 -8.43 -14.72 16.66
CA ASP A 125 -7.09 -15.29 16.55
C ASP A 125 -6.40 -14.76 15.29
N TRP A 126 -5.64 -13.70 15.48
CA TRP A 126 -4.82 -13.10 14.44
C TRP A 126 -3.78 -14.09 13.83
N ARG A 127 -3.50 -15.20 14.52
CA ARG A 127 -2.57 -16.24 14.08
C ARG A 127 -3.20 -17.23 13.09
N ALA A 128 -4.51 -17.41 13.19
CA ALA A 128 -5.27 -18.31 12.33
C ALA A 128 -6.05 -17.57 11.22
N SER A 129 -5.90 -16.28 11.14
CA SER A 129 -6.65 -15.41 10.23
C SER A 129 -6.20 -15.62 8.78
N TRP A 130 -6.97 -16.39 8.04
CA TRP A 130 -6.90 -16.38 6.58
C TRP A 130 -7.51 -15.07 6.08
N THR A 131 -6.69 -14.06 5.93
CA THR A 131 -7.15 -12.79 5.39
C THR A 131 -7.19 -12.85 3.86
N LYS A 132 -8.09 -12.07 3.27
CA LYS A 132 -8.07 -11.84 1.83
C LYS A 132 -6.93 -10.89 1.49
N ALA A 133 -6.30 -11.13 0.36
CA ALA A 133 -5.26 -10.26 -0.18
C ALA A 133 -5.64 -9.76 -1.57
N VAL A 134 -5.24 -8.55 -1.87
CA VAL A 134 -5.27 -7.97 -3.21
C VAL A 134 -3.83 -7.80 -3.64
N ILE A 135 -3.51 -8.25 -4.83
CA ILE A 135 -2.17 -8.11 -5.42
C ILE A 135 -2.23 -7.18 -6.64
N ASN A 136 -1.16 -6.45 -6.89
CA ASN A 136 -1.04 -5.66 -8.10
C ASN A 136 -0.57 -6.52 -9.29
N GLU A 137 -0.66 -5.97 -10.50
CA GLU A 137 -0.26 -6.68 -11.74
C GLU A 137 1.20 -7.14 -11.70
N GLU A 138 2.08 -6.33 -11.13
CA GLU A 138 3.50 -6.67 -11.05
C GLU A 138 3.74 -7.86 -10.12
N ALA A 139 3.05 -7.93 -8.98
CA ALA A 139 3.12 -9.09 -8.10
C ALA A 139 2.60 -10.35 -8.80
N ALA A 140 1.47 -10.27 -9.52
CA ALA A 140 0.95 -11.39 -10.29
C ALA A 140 1.96 -11.86 -11.37
N ARG A 141 2.60 -10.91 -12.06
CA ARG A 141 3.64 -11.18 -13.07
C ARG A 141 4.87 -11.85 -12.45
N ILE A 142 5.36 -11.35 -11.32
CA ILE A 142 6.51 -11.93 -10.60
C ILE A 142 6.20 -13.36 -10.12
N MET A 143 4.98 -13.58 -9.64
CA MET A 143 4.52 -14.89 -9.18
C MET A 143 4.22 -15.86 -10.32
N GLY A 144 4.16 -15.40 -11.57
CA GLY A 144 3.77 -16.21 -12.73
C GLY A 144 2.31 -16.66 -12.69
N ILE A 145 1.42 -15.87 -12.10
CA ILE A 145 0.02 -16.21 -11.92
C ILE A 145 -0.86 -15.45 -12.91
N ASP A 146 -1.39 -16.13 -13.92
CA ASP A 146 -2.29 -15.53 -14.92
C ASP A 146 -3.67 -15.20 -14.35
N ASN A 147 -4.19 -16.06 -13.46
CA ASN A 147 -5.46 -15.85 -12.77
C ASN A 147 -5.27 -15.94 -11.26
N PRO A 148 -5.13 -14.80 -10.55
CA PRO A 148 -4.87 -14.76 -9.12
C PRO A 148 -6.11 -15.04 -8.26
N ILE A 149 -7.33 -15.00 -8.83
CA ILE A 149 -8.57 -15.15 -8.06
C ILE A 149 -8.65 -16.57 -7.48
N GLY A 150 -8.84 -16.65 -6.17
CA GLY A 150 -8.95 -17.92 -5.44
C GLY A 150 -7.62 -18.63 -5.16
N LYS A 151 -6.50 -18.08 -5.60
CA LYS A 151 -5.18 -18.62 -5.26
C LYS A 151 -4.80 -18.28 -3.82
N LYS A 152 -4.07 -19.21 -3.19
CA LYS A 152 -3.56 -19.03 -1.83
C LYS A 152 -2.16 -18.43 -1.86
N ILE A 153 -1.97 -17.40 -1.05
CA ILE A 153 -0.68 -16.78 -0.79
C ILE A 153 -0.49 -16.82 0.72
N SER A 154 0.68 -17.29 1.16
CA SER A 154 1.08 -17.26 2.56
C SER A 154 2.13 -16.19 2.75
N ILE A 155 1.92 -15.34 3.73
CA ILE A 155 2.87 -14.28 4.12
C ILE A 155 3.23 -14.56 5.56
N TRP A 156 4.51 -14.75 5.85
CA TRP A 156 4.99 -14.89 7.21
C TRP A 156 4.74 -13.61 7.99
N ASN A 157 4.01 -13.74 9.07
CA ASN A 157 3.62 -12.58 9.85
C ASN A 157 4.76 -12.24 10.83
N TYR A 158 5.36 -11.09 10.65
CA TYR A 158 6.43 -10.53 11.47
C TYR A 158 6.11 -10.49 12.98
N THR A 159 4.84 -10.53 13.33
CA THR A 159 4.37 -10.42 14.72
C THR A 159 4.77 -11.60 15.63
N ILE A 160 5.19 -12.73 15.06
CA ILE A 160 5.62 -13.91 15.83
C ILE A 160 7.00 -13.70 16.48
N MET A 161 7.77 -12.75 15.99
CA MET A 161 9.14 -12.52 16.50
C MET A 161 9.24 -11.50 17.64
N GLN A 162 8.16 -10.80 18.00
CA GLN A 162 8.22 -9.77 19.05
C GLN A 162 8.05 -10.28 20.48
N ASP A 163 7.52 -11.46 20.70
CA ASP A 163 7.28 -11.94 22.06
C ASP A 163 8.34 -12.90 22.60
N GLY A 164 9.39 -13.18 21.85
CA GLY A 164 10.54 -13.95 22.32
C GLY A 164 10.24 -15.40 22.71
N SER A 165 9.04 -15.90 22.44
CA SER A 165 8.68 -17.30 22.67
C SER A 165 9.17 -18.15 21.49
N ARG A 166 10.24 -18.89 21.75
CA ARG A 166 10.69 -19.99 20.90
C ARG A 166 9.80 -21.21 21.10
#